data_6979644fbcb9a8e64fc033057fb1bb2e
#
_entry.id   6979644fbcb9a8e64fc033057fb1bb2e
#
_cell.length_a   1.000
_cell.length_b   1.000
_cell.length_c   1.000
_cell.angle_alpha   90.00
_cell.angle_beta   90.00
_cell.angle_gamma   90.00
#
_symmetry.space_group_name_H-M   'P 1'
#
loop_
_entity.id
_entity.type
_entity.pdbx_description
1 polymer ?
#
loop_
_entity_poly.entity_id
_entity_poly.type
_entity_poly.pdbx_seq_one_letter_code
_entity_poly.pdbx_strand_id
1 'polypeptide(L)'
;MQHIDYLNLKDINSPLQQDILDAIHQVVESGWYLQGKANQQFAEAYAQYIGTQYCIPCGNGLDALKLMLRGEMELGRLHEGDEIIVPANTYIAT
;
A
#
# COMPACT_ATOMS: atom_id res chain seq x y z
N MET A 1 3.42 13.85 36.19
CA MET A 1 3.99 14.12 34.85
C MET A 1 2.94 13.77 33.81
N GLN A 2 2.71 14.66 32.87
CA GLN A 2 1.81 14.34 31.74
C GLN A 2 2.58 13.41 30.79
N HIS A 3 2.02 12.23 30.50
CA HIS A 3 2.59 11.31 29.52
C HIS A 3 2.33 11.86 28.12
N ILE A 4 3.38 11.97 27.33
CA ILE A 4 3.31 12.39 25.92
C ILE A 4 3.71 11.20 25.06
N ASP A 5 2.79 10.69 24.26
CA ASP A 5 3.07 9.59 23.34
C ASP A 5 3.96 10.04 22.19
N TYR A 6 4.92 9.21 21.82
CA TYR A 6 5.78 9.47 20.66
C TYR A 6 4.97 9.54 19.36
N LEU A 7 3.99 8.64 19.22
CA LEU A 7 3.08 8.60 18.08
C LEU A 7 1.70 8.13 18.58
N ASN A 8 0.73 9.03 18.60
CA ASN A 8 -0.64 8.71 18.98
C ASN A 8 -1.51 8.49 17.72
N LEU A 9 -1.57 7.25 17.24
CA LEU A 9 -2.37 6.88 16.07
C LEU A 9 -3.86 7.16 16.24
N LYS A 10 -4.37 7.10 17.48
CA LYS A 10 -5.77 7.42 17.76
C LYS A 10 -6.09 8.88 17.43
N ASP A 11 -5.24 9.80 17.86
CA ASP A 11 -5.45 11.23 17.61
C ASP A 11 -5.26 11.58 16.13
N ILE A 12 -4.31 10.92 15.46
CA ILE A 12 -4.10 11.08 14.01
C ILE A 12 -5.32 10.64 13.21
N ASN A 13 -5.93 9.52 13.58
CA ASN A 13 -7.05 8.93 12.84
C ASN A 13 -8.42 9.48 13.28
N SER A 14 -8.52 10.12 14.45
CA SER A 14 -9.82 10.57 14.98
C SER A 14 -10.59 11.51 14.04
N PRO A 15 -9.97 12.45 13.31
CA PRO A 15 -10.69 13.30 12.35
C PRO A 15 -11.29 12.54 11.17
N LEU A 16 -10.75 11.36 10.86
CA LEU A 16 -11.18 10.52 9.74
C LEU A 16 -11.99 9.30 10.20
N GLN A 17 -12.24 9.18 11.50
CA GLN A 17 -12.83 7.97 12.09
C GLN A 17 -14.16 7.59 11.45
N GLN A 18 -15.05 8.56 11.23
CA GLN A 18 -16.36 8.28 10.65
C GLN A 18 -16.25 7.80 9.21
N ASP A 19 -15.44 8.47 8.39
CA ASP A 19 -15.21 8.08 7.00
C ASP A 19 -14.60 6.66 6.89
N ILE A 20 -13.68 6.32 7.79
CA ILE A 20 -13.09 4.98 7.87
C ILE A 20 -14.15 3.93 8.21
N LEU A 21 -14.98 4.20 9.21
CA LEU A 21 -16.05 3.27 9.63
C LEU A 21 -17.09 3.08 8.52
N ASP A 22 -17.49 4.14 7.85
CA ASP A 22 -18.43 4.09 6.75
C ASP A 22 -17.88 3.27 5.56
N ALA A 23 -16.61 3.44 5.23
CA ALA A 23 -15.95 2.66 4.19
C ALA A 23 -15.86 1.16 4.56
N ILE A 24 -15.52 0.85 5.81
CA ILE A 24 -15.53 -0.54 6.31
C ILE A 24 -16.94 -1.14 6.23
N HIS A 25 -17.94 -0.41 6.69
CA HIS A 25 -19.34 -0.85 6.68
C HIS A 25 -19.82 -1.20 5.26
N GLN A 26 -19.53 -0.34 4.27
CA GLN A 26 -19.88 -0.60 2.87
C GLN A 26 -19.24 -1.89 2.34
N VAL A 27 -17.98 -2.16 2.67
CA VAL A 27 -17.29 -3.40 2.25
C VAL A 27 -17.92 -4.61 2.92
N VAL A 28 -18.20 -4.54 4.23
CA VAL A 28 -18.82 -5.63 4.99
C VAL A 28 -20.22 -5.93 4.46
N GLU A 29 -21.05 -4.93 4.21
CA GLU A 29 -22.39 -5.11 3.65
C GLU A 29 -22.37 -5.71 2.25
N SER A 30 -21.37 -5.34 1.43
CA SER A 30 -21.25 -5.89 0.07
C SER A 30 -20.96 -7.37 0.03
N GLY A 31 -20.37 -7.94 1.10
CA GLY A 31 -19.87 -9.32 1.15
C GLY A 31 -18.72 -9.61 0.18
N TRP A 32 -18.21 -8.61 -0.53
CA TRP A 32 -17.14 -8.77 -1.52
C TRP A 32 -15.81 -8.24 -0.97
N TYR A 33 -15.01 -9.12 -0.38
CA TYR A 33 -13.81 -8.78 0.38
C TYR A 33 -12.50 -8.84 -0.39
N LEU A 34 -12.47 -9.52 -1.54
CA LEU A 34 -11.25 -9.70 -2.34
C LEU A 34 -11.41 -9.04 -3.71
N GLN A 35 -10.52 -8.13 -4.03
CA GLN A 35 -10.49 -7.42 -5.31
C GLN A 35 -11.84 -6.79 -5.70
N GLY A 36 -12.59 -6.33 -4.70
CA GLY A 36 -13.89 -5.73 -4.87
C GLY A 36 -13.82 -4.27 -5.34
N LYS A 37 -15.00 -3.62 -5.38
CA LYS A 37 -15.16 -2.24 -5.83
C LYS A 37 -14.29 -1.25 -5.06
N ALA A 38 -14.17 -1.40 -3.73
CA ALA A 38 -13.35 -0.52 -2.90
C ALA A 38 -11.87 -0.61 -3.28
N ASN A 39 -11.37 -1.81 -3.58
CA ASN A 39 -10.00 -2.02 -4.04
C ASN A 39 -9.72 -1.36 -5.40
N GLN A 40 -10.66 -1.47 -6.34
CA GLN A 40 -10.56 -0.82 -7.63
C GLN A 40 -10.58 0.71 -7.49
N GLN A 41 -11.51 1.26 -6.70
CA GLN A 41 -11.60 2.70 -6.45
C GLN A 41 -10.32 3.24 -5.81
N PHE A 42 -9.74 2.51 -4.86
CA PHE A 42 -8.45 2.87 -4.27
C PHE A 42 -7.35 2.91 -5.33
N ALA A 43 -7.23 1.87 -6.17
CA ALA A 43 -6.19 1.79 -7.20
C ALA A 43 -6.29 2.96 -8.19
N GLU A 44 -7.49 3.27 -8.65
CA GLU A 44 -7.75 4.40 -9.56
C GLU A 44 -7.40 5.75 -8.93
N ALA A 45 -7.88 6.01 -7.70
CA ALA A 45 -7.61 7.24 -6.98
C ALA A 45 -6.14 7.41 -6.64
N TYR A 46 -5.47 6.32 -6.25
CA TYR A 46 -4.04 6.37 -5.92
C TYR A 46 -3.17 6.57 -7.16
N ALA A 47 -3.49 5.92 -8.29
CA ALA A 47 -2.80 6.16 -9.56
C ALA A 47 -2.92 7.63 -9.97
N GLN A 48 -4.12 8.21 -9.87
CA GLN A 48 -4.35 9.62 -10.17
C GLN A 48 -3.58 10.55 -9.23
N TYR A 49 -3.57 10.26 -7.93
CA TYR A 49 -2.85 11.05 -6.92
C TYR A 49 -1.34 11.07 -7.16
N ILE A 50 -0.75 9.93 -7.50
CA ILE A 50 0.69 9.80 -7.80
C ILE A 50 1.03 10.31 -9.20
N GLY A 51 0.07 10.37 -10.13
CA GLY A 51 0.30 10.74 -11.53
C GLY A 51 0.81 9.59 -12.39
N THR A 52 0.52 8.35 -12.02
CA THR A 52 0.83 7.15 -12.81
C THR A 52 -0.39 6.70 -13.60
N GLN A 53 -0.18 5.91 -14.65
CA GLN A 53 -1.28 5.37 -15.44
C GLN A 53 -2.04 4.26 -14.69
N TYR A 54 -1.34 3.47 -13.88
CA TYR A 54 -1.89 2.33 -13.15
C TYR A 54 -1.38 2.28 -11.72
N CYS A 55 -2.17 1.67 -10.85
CA CYS A 55 -1.79 1.25 -9.52
C CYS A 55 -2.19 -0.23 -9.36
N ILE A 56 -1.27 -1.06 -8.96
CA ILE A 56 -1.49 -2.48 -8.69
C ILE A 56 -1.48 -2.71 -7.19
N PRO A 57 -2.63 -2.91 -6.55
CA PRO A 57 -2.70 -3.23 -5.13
C PRO A 57 -2.08 -4.60 -4.83
N CYS A 58 -1.37 -4.70 -3.73
CA CYS A 58 -0.76 -5.94 -3.24
C CYS A 58 -0.94 -6.08 -1.73
N GLY A 59 -0.60 -7.23 -1.17
CA GLY A 59 -0.86 -7.53 0.23
C GLY A 59 -0.01 -6.73 1.22
N ASN A 60 1.23 -6.40 0.84
CA ASN A 60 2.18 -5.70 1.70
C ASN A 60 3.38 -5.17 0.90
N GLY A 61 4.26 -4.40 1.56
CA GLY A 61 5.43 -3.79 0.92
C GLY A 61 6.46 -4.79 0.40
N LEU A 62 6.64 -5.95 1.06
CA LEU A 62 7.53 -6.99 0.58
C LEU A 62 7.05 -7.58 -0.74
N ASP A 63 5.75 -7.85 -0.84
CA ASP A 63 5.15 -8.33 -2.09
C ASP A 63 5.27 -7.28 -3.19
N ALA A 64 5.09 -6.00 -2.86
CA ALA A 64 5.32 -4.91 -3.80
C ALA A 64 6.74 -4.90 -4.36
N LEU A 65 7.76 -5.01 -3.50
CA LEU A 65 9.16 -5.09 -3.92
C LEU A 65 9.42 -6.29 -4.83
N LYS A 66 8.93 -7.48 -4.44
CA LYS A 66 9.06 -8.70 -5.25
C LYS A 66 8.38 -8.57 -6.62
N LEU A 67 7.18 -7.99 -6.66
CA LEU A 67 6.44 -7.80 -7.90
C LEU A 67 7.13 -6.81 -8.83
N MET A 68 7.69 -5.72 -8.30
CA MET A 68 8.48 -4.77 -9.08
C MET A 68 9.70 -5.43 -9.72
N LEU A 69 10.49 -6.15 -8.93
CA LEU A 69 11.67 -6.87 -9.44
C LEU A 69 11.28 -7.92 -10.48
N ARG A 70 10.24 -8.69 -10.20
CA ARG A 70 9.74 -9.68 -11.16
C ARG A 70 9.26 -9.04 -12.45
N GLY A 71 8.57 -7.91 -12.38
CA GLY A 71 8.13 -7.14 -13.54
C GLY A 71 9.31 -6.68 -14.41
N GLU A 72 10.38 -6.16 -13.80
CA GLU A 72 11.59 -5.76 -14.53
C GLU A 72 12.29 -6.95 -15.20
N MET A 73 12.28 -8.11 -14.55
CA MET A 73 12.81 -9.35 -15.14
C MET A 73 11.98 -9.78 -16.35
N GLU A 74 10.66 -9.79 -16.27
CA GLU A 74 9.77 -10.13 -17.37
C GLU A 74 9.89 -9.16 -18.57
N LEU A 75 10.22 -7.92 -18.29
CA LEU A 75 10.50 -6.90 -19.32
C LEU A 75 11.91 -6.99 -19.91
N GLY A 76 12.75 -7.92 -19.42
CA GLY A 76 14.13 -8.09 -19.85
C GLY A 76 15.06 -6.94 -19.47
N ARG A 77 14.71 -6.18 -18.42
CA ARG A 77 15.51 -5.04 -17.91
C ARG A 77 16.38 -5.42 -16.72
N LEU A 78 16.06 -6.54 -16.05
CA LEU A 78 16.78 -7.09 -14.92
C LEU A 78 17.02 -8.57 -15.17
N HIS A 79 18.26 -9.04 -14.91
CA HIS A 79 18.68 -10.41 -15.13
C HIS A 79 19.25 -11.01 -13.83
N GLU A 80 19.34 -12.31 -13.77
CA GLU A 80 20.00 -13.00 -12.65
C GLU A 80 21.49 -12.61 -12.58
N GLY A 81 21.91 -12.14 -11.40
CA GLY A 81 23.27 -11.65 -11.16
C GLY A 81 23.42 -10.14 -11.25
N ASP A 82 22.40 -9.41 -11.68
CA ASP A 82 22.43 -7.95 -11.67
C ASP A 82 22.42 -7.39 -10.24
N GLU A 83 23.02 -6.23 -10.07
CA GLU A 83 23.13 -5.55 -8.77
C GLU A 83 21.99 -4.52 -8.60
N ILE A 84 21.45 -4.44 -7.38
CA ILE A 84 20.40 -3.49 -7.02
C ILE A 84 20.87 -2.64 -5.86
N ILE A 85 20.80 -1.32 -6.00
CA ILE A 85 21.13 -0.37 -4.95
C ILE A 85 19.93 -0.20 -4.04
N VAL A 86 20.09 -0.49 -2.75
CA VAL A 86 19.05 -0.36 -1.73
C VAL A 86 19.52 0.49 -0.56
N PRO A 87 18.62 1.17 0.19
CA PRO A 87 19.00 1.88 1.41
C PRO A 87 19.54 0.93 2.48
N ALA A 88 20.63 1.32 3.15
CA ALA A 88 21.17 0.53 4.25
C ALA A 88 20.36 0.64 5.55
N ASN A 89 19.61 1.73 5.72
CA ASN A 89 18.75 1.97 6.88
C ASN A 89 17.29 1.88 6.47
N THR A 90 16.77 0.68 6.43
CA THR A 90 15.38 0.38 6.06
C THR A 90 14.87 -0.83 6.81
N TYR A 91 13.60 -1.21 6.59
CA TYR A 91 13.03 -2.42 7.17
C TYR A 91 13.70 -3.68 6.60
N ILE A 92 13.76 -4.73 7.40
CA ILE A 92 14.46 -5.99 7.08
C ILE A 92 13.98 -6.66 5.78
N ALA A 93 12.79 -6.35 5.31
CA ALA A 93 12.25 -6.88 4.07
C ALA A 93 12.95 -6.35 2.80
N THR A 94 13.67 -5.23 2.91
CA THR A 94 14.47 -4.67 1.81
C THR A 94 15.78 -5.41 1.65
#